data_8c15b38f8b92f73d2185b04ac65bc991
#
_entry.id   8c15b38f8b92f73d2185b04ac65bc991
#
_cell.length_a   1.000
_cell.length_b   1.000
_cell.length_c   1.000
_cell.angle_alpha   90.00
_cell.angle_beta   90.00
_cell.angle_gamma   90.00
#
_symmetry.space_group_name_H-M   'P 1'
#
loop_
_entity.id
_entity.type
_entity.pdbx_description
1 polymer ?
#
loop_
_entity_poly.entity_id
_entity_poly.type
_entity_poly.pdbx_seq_one_letter_code
_entity_poly.pdbx_strand_id
1 'polypeptide(L)'
;MAAAIQQRAELQRRIWQIANDVRGSVDGWDFKQYVLGTLFYRFISENFANYIKGGDDSVDYSAFNDDAPIIAAIKEDTIKAKGYFIYPSQLFKNVVATANTNPNLNTDLKSIFTDIENSATGYPSEQDIKGLFADFDTTSNRLGNTVADKNSRLAAVLKGVAELDFGDFEDNHIDLFGDAYEFLISNYAANAGKSGGEFFTPQCVSKLIARLALYGQDKVNKIYDPAAGSGSLLLQAKKPFDEHIIEEGFFGQEINHTTYNLARMNMFLHNINYDKFDITLGNTLMNPQFGEDKPFDAIVSNPPYSVKWIGSDDPTLINDERFAPAGVLAPKSKADFAFILHALSYLSAKGRAAIVSFPGIFYRGGAEQKIRQYLVDNNYVETVIALAPNLFFGTSIAVNILVLSKHKPDTQTQFIDASGLFKSATNNNILEEEHIEQILKLFADKEDVPHLAKSVSFEEIVNNEYNLAVSSYVEQKDTREVINIDELNAEIRKTVANIDRLRADIDKIVAEIEE
;
A
#
# COMPACT_ATOMS: atom_id res chain seq x y z
N MET A 1 5.60 24.61 0.45
CA MET A 1 5.50 23.43 1.37
C MET A 1 4.31 23.56 2.34
N ALA A 2 4.17 24.60 3.15
CA ALA A 2 3.03 24.77 4.08
C ALA A 2 1.67 24.85 3.37
N ALA A 3 1.55 25.56 2.26
CA ALA A 3 0.32 25.66 1.48
C ALA A 3 -0.14 24.31 0.89
N ALA A 4 0.79 23.50 0.39
CA ALA A 4 0.48 22.17 -0.15
C ALA A 4 0.00 21.19 0.95
N ILE A 5 0.58 21.27 2.15
CA ILE A 5 0.14 20.46 3.31
C ILE A 5 -1.29 20.88 3.72
N GLN A 6 -1.58 22.17 3.75
CA GLN A 6 -2.90 22.69 4.10
C GLN A 6 -3.95 22.32 3.04
N GLN A 7 -3.61 22.37 1.77
CA GLN A 7 -4.49 21.97 0.67
C GLN A 7 -4.83 20.46 0.74
N ARG A 8 -3.86 19.60 1.01
CA ARG A 8 -4.08 18.16 1.24
C ARG A 8 -4.99 17.89 2.43
N ALA A 9 -4.76 18.57 3.56
CA ALA A 9 -5.57 18.40 4.75
C ALA A 9 -7.03 18.82 4.53
N GLU A 10 -7.26 19.92 3.82
CA GLU A 10 -8.61 20.39 3.45
C GLU A 10 -9.30 19.42 2.49
N LEU A 11 -8.58 18.91 1.48
CA LEU A 11 -9.06 17.91 0.54
C LEU A 11 -9.51 16.63 1.29
N GLN A 12 -8.68 16.13 2.20
CA GLN A 12 -9.00 14.96 3.02
C GLN A 12 -10.23 15.18 3.90
N ARG A 13 -10.36 16.37 4.50
CA ARG A 13 -11.52 16.73 5.30
C ARG A 13 -12.82 16.76 4.48
N ARG A 14 -12.78 17.33 3.28
CA ARG A 14 -13.95 17.39 2.37
C ARG A 14 -14.34 16.02 1.85
N ILE A 15 -13.38 15.18 1.48
CA ILE A 15 -13.63 13.79 1.08
C ILE A 15 -14.35 13.03 2.20
N TRP A 16 -13.90 13.21 3.43
CA TRP A 16 -14.54 12.60 4.60
C TRP A 16 -15.96 13.13 4.83
N GLN A 17 -16.22 14.39 4.54
CA GLN A 17 -17.54 14.98 4.63
C GLN A 17 -18.50 14.39 3.59
N ILE A 18 -18.08 14.23 2.33
CA ILE A 18 -18.86 13.53 1.31
C ILE A 18 -19.23 12.14 1.78
N ALA A 19 -18.28 11.41 2.35
CA ALA A 19 -18.51 10.10 2.92
C ALA A 19 -19.55 10.10 4.05
N ASN A 20 -19.62 11.15 4.86
CA ASN A 20 -20.57 11.27 5.95
C ASN A 20 -21.95 11.74 5.49
N ASP A 21 -22.03 12.65 4.51
CA ASP A 21 -23.30 13.24 4.04
C ASP A 21 -24.19 12.20 3.35
N VAL A 22 -23.62 11.17 2.75
CA VAL A 22 -24.34 10.07 2.09
C VAL A 22 -24.53 8.84 3.01
N ARG A 23 -23.97 8.88 4.23
CA ARG A 23 -23.93 7.79 5.21
C ARG A 23 -25.31 7.31 5.74
N GLY A 24 -26.37 8.03 5.51
CA GLY A 24 -27.69 7.78 6.14
C GLY A 24 -28.42 6.50 5.76
N SER A 25 -27.93 5.68 4.83
CA SER A 25 -28.66 4.51 4.35
C SER A 25 -27.83 3.44 3.62
N VAL A 26 -26.52 3.58 3.53
CA VAL A 26 -25.62 2.59 2.91
C VAL A 26 -24.56 2.22 3.92
N ASP A 27 -24.24 0.93 4.07
CA ASP A 27 -23.16 0.47 4.94
C ASP A 27 -21.86 1.19 4.56
N GLY A 28 -21.11 1.64 5.56
CA GLY A 28 -19.98 2.56 5.36
C GLY A 28 -18.88 2.06 4.41
N TRP A 29 -18.88 0.76 4.10
CA TRP A 29 -17.98 0.13 3.13
C TRP A 29 -18.40 0.39 1.67
N ASP A 30 -19.65 0.09 1.34
CA ASP A 30 -20.15 0.18 -0.03
C ASP A 30 -20.10 1.61 -0.56
N PHE A 31 -20.29 2.58 0.35
CA PHE A 31 -20.26 3.98 -0.02
C PHE A 31 -18.86 4.45 -0.48
N LYS A 32 -17.78 3.95 0.14
CA LYS A 32 -16.41 4.31 -0.24
C LYS A 32 -16.08 3.90 -1.67
N GLN A 33 -16.61 2.78 -2.16
CA GLN A 33 -16.45 2.36 -3.55
C GLN A 33 -17.06 3.37 -4.53
N TYR A 34 -18.21 3.96 -4.20
CA TYR A 34 -18.83 4.99 -5.02
C TYR A 34 -18.01 6.27 -5.07
N VAL A 35 -17.42 6.69 -3.94
CA VAL A 35 -16.52 7.86 -3.91
C VAL A 35 -15.24 7.57 -4.68
N LEU A 36 -14.62 6.40 -4.48
CA LEU A 36 -13.41 5.98 -5.20
C LEU A 36 -13.64 5.91 -6.71
N GLY A 37 -14.73 5.26 -7.14
CA GLY A 37 -15.07 5.14 -8.55
C GLY A 37 -15.40 6.50 -9.19
N THR A 38 -16.09 7.38 -8.46
CA THR A 38 -16.39 8.74 -8.94
C THR A 38 -15.14 9.60 -9.05
N LEU A 39 -14.23 9.51 -8.08
CA LEU A 39 -12.94 10.18 -8.11
C LEU A 39 -12.11 9.73 -9.32
N PHE A 40 -12.06 8.43 -9.55
CA PHE A 40 -11.39 7.87 -10.71
C PHE A 40 -12.03 8.33 -12.02
N TYR A 41 -13.35 8.31 -12.14
CA TYR A 41 -14.08 8.77 -13.31
C TYR A 41 -13.81 10.26 -13.58
N ARG A 42 -13.81 11.11 -12.56
CA ARG A 42 -13.43 12.51 -12.69
C ARG A 42 -12.01 12.65 -13.22
N PHE A 43 -11.05 11.95 -12.64
CA PHE A 43 -9.65 12.00 -13.05
C PHE A 43 -9.46 11.61 -14.51
N ILE A 44 -9.98 10.45 -14.92
CA ILE A 44 -9.79 10.00 -16.31
C ILE A 44 -10.47 10.94 -17.32
N SER A 45 -11.62 11.52 -16.94
CA SER A 45 -12.33 12.51 -17.78
C SER A 45 -11.52 13.80 -17.96
N GLU A 46 -11.00 14.35 -16.86
CA GLU A 46 -10.19 15.57 -16.88
C GLU A 46 -8.84 15.34 -17.59
N ASN A 47 -8.17 14.22 -17.29
CA ASN A 47 -6.92 13.83 -17.95
C ASN A 47 -7.11 13.64 -19.47
N PHE A 48 -8.22 13.00 -19.87
CA PHE A 48 -8.56 12.79 -21.26
C PHE A 48 -8.82 14.12 -21.98
N ALA A 49 -9.64 14.99 -21.42
CA ALA A 49 -9.95 16.31 -22.00
C ALA A 49 -8.70 17.19 -22.10
N ASN A 50 -7.82 17.16 -21.09
CA ASN A 50 -6.56 17.87 -21.11
C ASN A 50 -5.59 17.34 -22.17
N TYR A 51 -5.56 16.03 -22.39
CA TYR A 51 -4.77 15.43 -23.46
C TYR A 51 -5.23 15.89 -24.85
N ILE A 52 -6.57 15.93 -25.09
CA ILE A 52 -7.14 16.44 -26.35
C ILE A 52 -6.83 17.93 -26.56
N LYS A 53 -6.88 18.71 -25.48
CA LYS A 53 -6.53 20.14 -25.49
C LYS A 53 -5.09 20.37 -25.98
N GLY A 54 -4.16 19.51 -25.61
CA GLY A 54 -2.77 19.52 -26.11
C GLY A 54 -2.03 20.83 -25.91
N GLY A 55 -2.35 21.62 -24.85
CA GLY A 55 -1.78 22.92 -24.57
C GLY A 55 -2.44 24.10 -25.33
N ASP A 56 -3.48 23.85 -26.13
CA ASP A 56 -4.27 24.89 -26.79
C ASP A 56 -5.51 25.25 -25.97
N ASP A 57 -5.46 26.37 -25.25
CA ASP A 57 -6.54 26.83 -24.38
C ASP A 57 -7.85 27.17 -25.12
N SER A 58 -7.82 27.30 -26.43
CA SER A 58 -9.02 27.48 -27.25
C SER A 58 -9.83 26.22 -27.47
N VAL A 59 -9.27 25.05 -27.18
CA VAL A 59 -9.91 23.73 -27.35
C VAL A 59 -10.63 23.33 -26.07
N ASP A 60 -11.95 23.33 -26.07
CA ASP A 60 -12.79 22.74 -25.02
C ASP A 60 -13.49 21.49 -25.54
N TYR A 61 -12.89 20.33 -25.30
CA TYR A 61 -13.43 19.06 -25.75
C TYR A 61 -14.84 18.78 -25.19
N SER A 62 -15.16 19.30 -23.99
CA SER A 62 -16.49 19.12 -23.37
C SER A 62 -17.62 19.81 -24.14
N ALA A 63 -17.30 20.76 -25.00
CA ALA A 63 -18.25 21.50 -25.84
C ALA A 63 -18.49 20.85 -27.20
N PHE A 64 -17.77 19.79 -27.55
CA PHE A 64 -17.93 19.11 -28.84
C PHE A 64 -19.20 18.26 -28.85
N ASN A 65 -19.77 18.08 -30.05
CA ASN A 65 -20.85 17.11 -30.27
C ASN A 65 -20.25 15.72 -30.50
N ASP A 66 -20.82 14.68 -29.92
CA ASP A 66 -20.37 13.29 -30.07
C ASP A 66 -20.31 12.84 -31.53
N ASP A 67 -21.21 13.37 -32.38
CA ASP A 67 -21.29 13.06 -33.82
C ASP A 67 -20.35 13.94 -34.68
N ALA A 68 -19.56 14.83 -34.08
CA ALA A 68 -18.66 15.67 -34.87
C ALA A 68 -17.60 14.82 -35.58
N PRO A 69 -17.30 15.10 -36.87
CA PRO A 69 -16.33 14.31 -37.65
C PRO A 69 -14.96 14.17 -36.99
N ILE A 70 -14.54 15.18 -36.23
CA ILE A 70 -13.27 15.18 -35.50
C ILE A 70 -13.22 14.07 -34.45
N ILE A 71 -14.37 13.69 -33.84
CA ILE A 71 -14.44 12.64 -32.83
C ILE A 71 -13.99 11.29 -33.38
N ALA A 72 -14.46 10.92 -34.57
CA ALA A 72 -14.04 9.70 -35.23
C ALA A 72 -12.54 9.70 -35.58
N ALA A 73 -12.01 10.86 -35.96
CA ALA A 73 -10.61 11.01 -36.34
C ALA A 73 -9.64 10.84 -35.13
N ILE A 74 -10.02 11.36 -33.96
CA ILE A 74 -9.17 11.32 -32.76
C ILE A 74 -9.34 10.03 -31.93
N LYS A 75 -10.41 9.27 -32.16
CA LYS A 75 -10.76 8.11 -31.31
C LYS A 75 -9.65 7.06 -31.28
N GLU A 76 -9.17 6.64 -32.44
CA GLU A 76 -8.13 5.62 -32.56
C GLU A 76 -6.81 6.08 -31.92
N ASP A 77 -6.41 7.30 -32.20
CA ASP A 77 -5.16 7.87 -31.68
C ASP A 77 -5.19 8.02 -30.16
N THR A 78 -6.32 8.45 -29.60
CA THR A 78 -6.47 8.59 -28.15
C THR A 78 -6.50 7.23 -27.43
N ILE A 79 -7.11 6.20 -28.02
CA ILE A 79 -7.07 4.84 -27.44
C ILE A 79 -5.62 4.31 -27.43
N LYS A 80 -4.88 4.51 -28.52
CA LYS A 80 -3.47 4.10 -28.58
C LYS A 80 -2.59 4.86 -27.57
N ALA A 81 -2.87 6.14 -27.35
CA ALA A 81 -2.07 6.98 -26.46
C ALA A 81 -2.44 6.84 -24.97
N LYS A 82 -3.74 6.78 -24.66
CA LYS A 82 -4.26 6.77 -23.29
C LYS A 82 -4.83 5.43 -22.83
N GLY A 83 -5.09 4.53 -23.75
CA GLY A 83 -5.67 3.22 -23.46
C GLY A 83 -7.20 3.15 -23.53
N TYR A 84 -7.92 4.29 -23.56
CA TYR A 84 -9.37 4.38 -23.55
C TYR A 84 -9.87 5.59 -24.34
N PHE A 85 -11.19 5.65 -24.55
CA PHE A 85 -11.86 6.79 -25.16
C PHE A 85 -13.11 7.19 -24.36
N ILE A 86 -13.37 8.51 -24.28
CA ILE A 86 -14.56 9.09 -23.63
C ILE A 86 -15.20 10.08 -24.61
N TYR A 87 -16.49 9.90 -24.90
CA TYR A 87 -17.24 10.87 -25.69
C TYR A 87 -17.42 12.21 -24.93
N PRO A 88 -17.51 13.36 -25.64
CA PRO A 88 -17.76 14.65 -24.99
C PRO A 88 -18.94 14.66 -24.01
N SER A 89 -20.09 14.08 -24.41
CA SER A 89 -21.28 13.99 -23.54
C SER A 89 -21.06 13.12 -22.29
N GLN A 90 -20.09 12.22 -22.32
CA GLN A 90 -19.77 11.25 -21.26
C GLN A 90 -18.67 11.77 -20.31
N LEU A 91 -18.12 12.95 -20.56
CA LEU A 91 -17.17 13.55 -19.62
C LEU A 91 -17.83 13.87 -18.29
N PHE A 92 -17.09 13.66 -17.20
CA PHE A 92 -17.55 13.90 -15.84
C PHE A 92 -18.23 15.28 -15.67
N LYS A 93 -17.62 16.35 -16.22
CA LYS A 93 -18.15 17.73 -16.20
C LYS A 93 -19.57 17.81 -16.77
N ASN A 94 -19.81 17.16 -17.90
CA ASN A 94 -21.11 17.20 -18.59
C ASN A 94 -22.17 16.36 -17.87
N VAL A 95 -21.77 15.21 -17.33
CA VAL A 95 -22.65 14.34 -16.54
C VAL A 95 -23.07 15.03 -15.24
N VAL A 96 -22.15 15.65 -14.52
CA VAL A 96 -22.45 16.40 -13.28
C VAL A 96 -23.41 17.56 -13.55
N ALA A 97 -23.29 18.26 -14.66
CA ALA A 97 -24.15 19.41 -15.02
C ALA A 97 -25.63 19.02 -15.07
N THR A 98 -25.97 17.79 -15.44
CA THR A 98 -27.35 17.29 -15.57
C THR A 98 -27.75 16.28 -14.49
N ALA A 99 -26.87 15.93 -13.58
CA ALA A 99 -27.07 14.82 -12.63
C ALA A 99 -28.33 14.94 -11.78
N ASN A 100 -28.69 16.13 -11.32
CA ASN A 100 -29.87 16.36 -10.47
C ASN A 100 -31.20 16.26 -11.20
N THR A 101 -31.21 16.44 -12.52
CA THR A 101 -32.43 16.47 -13.34
C THR A 101 -32.57 15.25 -14.22
N ASN A 102 -31.56 14.40 -14.27
CA ASN A 102 -31.56 13.19 -15.09
C ASN A 102 -32.30 12.03 -14.37
N PRO A 103 -33.50 11.61 -14.83
CA PRO A 103 -34.24 10.53 -14.23
C PRO A 103 -33.62 9.14 -14.46
N ASN A 104 -32.65 9.03 -15.38
CA ASN A 104 -31.99 7.80 -15.78
C ASN A 104 -30.49 7.77 -15.38
N LEU A 105 -30.07 8.63 -14.46
CA LEU A 105 -28.66 8.82 -14.11
C LEU A 105 -27.94 7.49 -13.80
N ASN A 106 -28.57 6.59 -13.06
CA ASN A 106 -28.00 5.29 -12.68
C ASN A 106 -27.70 4.39 -13.89
N THR A 107 -28.61 4.35 -14.86
CA THR A 107 -28.44 3.54 -16.09
C THR A 107 -27.51 4.21 -17.08
N ASP A 108 -27.55 5.53 -17.17
CA ASP A 108 -26.65 6.29 -18.05
C ASP A 108 -25.21 6.18 -17.58
N LEU A 109 -24.94 6.29 -16.28
CA LEU A 109 -23.58 6.06 -15.74
C LEU A 109 -23.08 4.64 -16.03
N LYS A 110 -23.96 3.63 -15.88
CA LYS A 110 -23.60 2.26 -16.23
C LYS A 110 -23.22 2.14 -17.71
N SER A 111 -23.99 2.77 -18.60
CA SER A 111 -23.68 2.80 -20.04
C SER A 111 -22.35 3.49 -20.31
N ILE A 112 -22.13 4.64 -19.71
CA ILE A 112 -20.86 5.42 -19.86
C ILE A 112 -19.66 4.56 -19.45
N PHE A 113 -19.70 3.92 -18.30
CA PHE A 113 -18.59 3.07 -17.84
C PHE A 113 -18.37 1.88 -18.76
N THR A 114 -19.45 1.26 -19.24
CA THR A 114 -19.37 0.18 -20.22
C THR A 114 -18.78 0.66 -21.54
N ASP A 115 -19.13 1.85 -22.01
CA ASP A 115 -18.59 2.43 -23.25
C ASP A 115 -17.09 2.74 -23.12
N ILE A 116 -16.67 3.29 -21.99
CA ILE A 116 -15.25 3.55 -21.71
C ILE A 116 -14.45 2.23 -21.72
N GLU A 117 -14.92 1.21 -21.00
CA GLU A 117 -14.25 -0.10 -20.96
C GLU A 117 -14.21 -0.77 -22.35
N ASN A 118 -15.32 -0.75 -23.08
CA ASN A 118 -15.42 -1.35 -24.40
C ASN A 118 -14.63 -0.58 -25.47
N SER A 119 -14.29 0.68 -25.25
CA SER A 119 -13.47 1.46 -26.16
C SER A 119 -12.08 0.84 -26.39
N ALA A 120 -11.56 0.14 -25.39
CA ALA A 120 -10.27 -0.54 -25.44
C ALA A 120 -10.29 -1.92 -26.11
N THR A 121 -11.47 -2.44 -26.46
CA THR A 121 -11.60 -3.80 -27.04
C THR A 121 -10.81 -3.94 -28.34
N GLY A 122 -9.92 -4.93 -28.39
CA GLY A 122 -9.03 -5.18 -29.52
C GLY A 122 -7.76 -4.31 -29.53
N TYR A 123 -7.55 -3.46 -28.54
CA TYR A 123 -6.33 -2.68 -28.35
C TYR A 123 -5.44 -3.30 -27.26
N PRO A 124 -4.13 -3.00 -27.24
CA PRO A 124 -3.21 -3.51 -26.23
C PRO A 124 -3.63 -3.19 -24.77
N SER A 125 -4.36 -2.10 -24.56
CA SER A 125 -4.87 -1.64 -23.27
C SER A 125 -6.11 -2.38 -22.76
N GLU A 126 -6.69 -3.30 -23.54
CA GLU A 126 -7.97 -3.95 -23.20
C GLU A 126 -7.95 -4.58 -21.80
N GLN A 127 -6.87 -5.28 -21.44
CA GLN A 127 -6.77 -5.93 -20.13
C GLN A 127 -6.66 -4.92 -18.96
N ASP A 128 -6.08 -3.75 -19.21
CA ASP A 128 -5.89 -2.71 -18.21
C ASP A 128 -7.15 -1.91 -17.94
N ILE A 129 -8.03 -1.81 -18.95
CA ILE A 129 -9.25 -0.99 -18.91
C ILE A 129 -10.49 -1.80 -18.57
N LYS A 130 -10.61 -3.05 -19.06
CA LYS A 130 -11.78 -3.89 -18.86
C LYS A 130 -12.04 -4.18 -17.38
N GLY A 131 -13.28 -3.96 -16.95
CA GLY A 131 -13.73 -4.24 -15.58
C GLY A 131 -13.26 -3.24 -14.54
N LEU A 132 -12.68 -2.10 -14.92
CA LEU A 132 -12.25 -1.06 -13.97
C LEU A 132 -13.39 -0.55 -13.09
N PHE A 133 -14.60 -0.42 -13.66
CA PHE A 133 -15.79 0.04 -12.94
C PHE A 133 -16.65 -1.09 -12.37
N ALA A 134 -16.18 -2.34 -12.35
CA ALA A 134 -16.96 -3.50 -11.91
C ALA A 134 -17.50 -3.37 -10.46
N ASP A 135 -16.73 -2.74 -9.58
CA ASP A 135 -17.12 -2.51 -8.18
C ASP A 135 -17.99 -1.24 -7.99
N PHE A 136 -18.23 -0.47 -9.06
CA PHE A 136 -19.08 0.72 -9.05
C PHE A 136 -20.47 0.39 -9.65
N ASP A 137 -21.26 -0.41 -8.93
CA ASP A 137 -22.60 -0.79 -9.39
C ASP A 137 -23.62 0.34 -9.16
N THR A 138 -23.87 1.14 -10.19
CA THR A 138 -24.84 2.27 -10.19
C THR A 138 -26.29 1.83 -10.10
N THR A 139 -26.57 0.54 -10.28
CA THR A 139 -27.93 -0.04 -10.24
C THR A 139 -28.24 -0.78 -8.94
N SER A 140 -27.28 -0.90 -8.05
CA SER A 140 -27.37 -1.63 -6.79
C SER A 140 -28.50 -1.13 -5.88
N ASN A 141 -29.21 -2.06 -5.22
CA ASN A 141 -30.20 -1.72 -4.20
C ASN A 141 -29.59 -1.11 -2.92
N ARG A 142 -28.25 -1.18 -2.78
CA ARG A 142 -27.52 -0.48 -1.71
C ARG A 142 -27.62 1.03 -1.84
N LEU A 143 -27.76 1.55 -3.06
CA LEU A 143 -28.01 2.97 -3.32
C LEU A 143 -29.46 3.41 -3.00
N GLY A 144 -30.39 2.48 -2.82
CA GLY A 144 -31.77 2.74 -2.51
C GLY A 144 -32.72 1.75 -3.20
N ASN A 145 -33.96 1.70 -2.71
CA ASN A 145 -34.94 0.76 -3.20
C ASN A 145 -35.63 1.24 -4.48
N THR A 146 -35.61 2.53 -4.75
CA THR A 146 -36.20 3.15 -5.94
C THR A 146 -35.14 3.74 -6.86
N VAL A 147 -35.49 3.90 -8.15
CA VAL A 147 -34.60 4.58 -9.11
C VAL A 147 -34.31 6.03 -8.68
N ALA A 148 -35.36 6.71 -8.14
CA ALA A 148 -35.21 8.07 -7.65
C ALA A 148 -34.20 8.17 -6.49
N ASP A 149 -34.23 7.23 -5.54
CA ASP A 149 -33.28 7.17 -4.43
C ASP A 149 -31.85 6.94 -4.94
N LYS A 150 -31.68 5.98 -5.87
CA LYS A 150 -30.39 5.67 -6.49
C LYS A 150 -29.80 6.90 -7.19
N ASN A 151 -30.60 7.55 -8.02
CA ASN A 151 -30.19 8.75 -8.76
C ASN A 151 -29.85 9.92 -7.83
N SER A 152 -30.65 10.14 -6.78
CA SER A 152 -30.38 11.20 -5.80
C SER A 152 -29.05 11.01 -5.10
N ARG A 153 -28.71 9.77 -4.70
CA ARG A 153 -27.42 9.47 -4.05
C ARG A 153 -26.25 9.56 -5.01
N LEU A 154 -26.38 9.02 -6.22
CA LEU A 154 -25.34 9.14 -7.24
C LEU A 154 -25.08 10.61 -7.58
N ALA A 155 -26.13 11.42 -7.73
CA ALA A 155 -25.99 12.86 -7.98
C ALA A 155 -25.29 13.58 -6.81
N ALA A 156 -25.58 13.20 -5.57
CA ALA A 156 -24.89 13.77 -4.40
C ALA A 156 -23.41 13.42 -4.37
N VAL A 157 -23.02 12.16 -4.67
CA VAL A 157 -21.62 11.75 -4.77
C VAL A 157 -20.90 12.46 -5.90
N LEU A 158 -21.49 12.52 -7.10
CA LEU A 158 -20.93 13.22 -8.26
C LEU A 158 -20.67 14.68 -7.95
N LYS A 159 -21.63 15.37 -7.34
CA LYS A 159 -21.49 16.78 -6.94
C LYS A 159 -20.43 16.97 -5.87
N GLY A 160 -20.46 16.16 -4.81
CA GLY A 160 -19.49 16.24 -3.75
C GLY A 160 -18.06 16.08 -4.28
N VAL A 161 -17.85 15.13 -5.19
CA VAL A 161 -16.54 14.93 -5.83
C VAL A 161 -16.22 16.09 -6.79
N ALA A 162 -17.21 16.67 -7.50
CA ALA A 162 -17.00 17.81 -8.39
C ALA A 162 -16.55 19.08 -7.65
N GLU A 163 -16.96 19.24 -6.39
CA GLU A 163 -16.61 20.41 -5.55
C GLU A 163 -15.21 20.31 -4.92
N LEU A 164 -14.54 19.15 -5.04
CA LEU A 164 -13.18 18.99 -4.56
C LEU A 164 -12.21 19.81 -5.41
N ASP A 165 -11.32 20.56 -4.75
CA ASP A 165 -10.30 21.36 -5.41
C ASP A 165 -8.99 20.56 -5.52
N PHE A 166 -8.64 20.18 -6.74
CA PHE A 166 -7.39 19.50 -7.07
C PHE A 166 -6.34 20.43 -7.68
N GLY A 167 -6.59 21.74 -7.72
CA GLY A 167 -5.71 22.72 -8.38
C GLY A 167 -5.75 22.61 -9.90
N ASP A 168 -4.84 23.34 -10.55
CA ASP A 168 -4.69 23.34 -12.01
C ASP A 168 -3.78 22.20 -12.48
N PHE A 169 -4.03 21.67 -13.67
CA PHE A 169 -3.29 20.54 -14.27
C PHE A 169 -1.78 20.78 -14.37
N GLU A 170 -1.37 22.03 -14.47
CA GLU A 170 0.03 22.42 -14.65
C GLU A 170 0.86 22.38 -13.36
N ASP A 171 0.23 22.48 -12.17
CA ASP A 171 0.98 22.63 -10.92
C ASP A 171 1.13 21.35 -10.09
N ASN A 172 0.03 20.69 -9.66
CA ASN A 172 0.09 19.51 -8.79
C ASN A 172 -1.17 18.65 -8.85
N HIS A 173 -2.00 18.84 -9.87
CA HIS A 173 -3.32 18.21 -9.99
C HIS A 173 -3.27 16.68 -9.87
N ILE A 174 -2.32 16.04 -10.55
CA ILE A 174 -2.18 14.59 -10.59
C ILE A 174 -1.79 14.04 -9.22
N ASP A 175 -0.84 14.67 -8.54
CA ASP A 175 -0.40 14.24 -7.22
C ASP A 175 -1.52 14.34 -6.19
N LEU A 176 -2.38 15.35 -6.29
CA LEU A 176 -3.53 15.54 -5.39
C LEU A 176 -4.62 14.47 -5.59
N PHE A 177 -4.88 14.05 -6.81
CA PHE A 177 -5.80 12.94 -7.08
C PHE A 177 -5.28 11.62 -6.51
N GLY A 178 -4.01 11.31 -6.76
CA GLY A 178 -3.35 10.14 -6.21
C GLY A 178 -3.35 10.15 -4.68
N ASP A 179 -3.00 11.26 -4.05
CA ASP A 179 -3.02 11.42 -2.60
C ASP A 179 -4.43 11.28 -2.00
N ALA A 180 -5.46 11.81 -2.68
CA ALA A 180 -6.86 11.65 -2.26
C ALA A 180 -7.32 10.19 -2.33
N TYR A 181 -6.93 9.50 -3.37
CA TYR A 181 -7.24 8.08 -3.55
C TYR A 181 -6.54 7.21 -2.51
N GLU A 182 -5.25 7.41 -2.27
CA GLU A 182 -4.48 6.73 -1.22
C GLU A 182 -5.08 6.99 0.18
N PHE A 183 -5.50 8.21 0.46
CA PHE A 183 -6.19 8.55 1.70
C PHE A 183 -7.49 7.76 1.87
N LEU A 184 -8.31 7.64 0.83
CA LEU A 184 -9.54 6.85 0.86
C LEU A 184 -9.27 5.37 1.09
N ILE A 185 -8.28 4.80 0.40
CA ILE A 185 -7.89 3.39 0.57
C ILE A 185 -7.38 3.13 1.99
N SER A 186 -6.54 4.00 2.54
CA SER A 186 -5.97 3.85 3.88
C SER A 186 -7.05 3.90 4.96
N ASN A 187 -8.00 4.82 4.85
CA ASN A 187 -9.16 4.90 5.74
C ASN A 187 -10.09 3.69 5.62
N TYR A 188 -10.18 3.14 4.41
CA TYR A 188 -10.88 1.90 4.17
C TYR A 188 -10.24 0.75 4.95
N ALA A 189 -8.95 0.53 4.80
CA ALA A 189 -8.21 -0.51 5.51
C ALA A 189 -8.32 -0.37 7.04
N ALA A 190 -8.23 0.86 7.55
CA ALA A 190 -8.36 1.14 8.98
C ALA A 190 -9.73 0.78 9.58
N ASN A 191 -10.81 0.86 8.79
CA ASN A 191 -12.17 0.61 9.24
C ASN A 191 -12.70 -0.79 8.88
N ALA A 192 -12.02 -1.54 8.02
CA ALA A 192 -12.42 -2.89 7.60
C ALA A 192 -12.08 -3.99 8.65
N GLY A 193 -11.53 -3.62 9.80
CA GLY A 193 -11.15 -4.55 10.87
C GLY A 193 -9.93 -5.41 10.50
N LYS A 194 -9.85 -6.63 11.07
CA LYS A 194 -8.70 -7.54 10.86
C LYS A 194 -8.44 -7.88 9.40
N SER A 195 -9.47 -7.89 8.56
CA SER A 195 -9.34 -8.16 7.12
C SER A 195 -8.78 -6.96 6.34
N GLY A 196 -8.94 -5.74 6.83
CA GLY A 196 -8.48 -4.53 6.12
C GLY A 196 -6.97 -4.32 6.16
N GLY A 197 -6.32 -4.76 7.22
CA GLY A 197 -4.86 -4.69 7.36
C GLY A 197 -4.09 -5.60 6.40
N GLU A 198 -4.77 -6.62 5.84
CA GLU A 198 -4.17 -7.53 4.85
C GLU A 198 -4.03 -6.88 3.45
N PHE A 199 -4.75 -5.79 3.19
CA PHE A 199 -4.83 -5.18 1.86
C PHE A 199 -4.07 -3.85 1.73
N PHE A 200 -3.58 -3.30 2.82
CA PHE A 200 -2.95 -1.99 2.81
C PHE A 200 -1.70 -1.92 3.67
N THR A 201 -0.59 -1.55 3.04
CA THR A 201 0.68 -1.28 3.72
C THR A 201 0.75 0.21 4.07
N PRO A 202 1.03 0.58 5.33
CA PRO A 202 1.17 2.00 5.70
C PRO A 202 2.20 2.71 4.82
N GLN A 203 1.90 3.92 4.38
CA GLN A 203 2.75 4.66 3.43
C GLN A 203 4.19 4.82 3.92
N CYS A 204 4.40 5.03 5.22
CA CYS A 204 5.75 5.16 5.78
C CYS A 204 6.56 3.87 5.64
N VAL A 205 5.92 2.70 5.82
CA VAL A 205 6.55 1.39 5.62
C VAL A 205 6.79 1.13 4.12
N SER A 206 5.81 1.42 3.28
CA SER A 206 5.95 1.31 1.82
C SER A 206 7.10 2.15 1.28
N LYS A 207 7.25 3.37 1.78
CA LYS A 207 8.36 4.26 1.44
C LYS A 207 9.73 3.68 1.84
N LEU A 208 9.83 3.16 3.05
CA LEU A 208 11.04 2.51 3.53
C LEU A 208 11.43 1.30 2.66
N ILE A 209 10.47 0.42 2.38
CA ILE A 209 10.68 -0.80 1.57
C ILE A 209 11.14 -0.43 0.16
N ALA A 210 10.47 0.52 -0.48
CA ALA A 210 10.84 0.98 -1.81
C ALA A 210 12.27 1.55 -1.83
N ARG A 211 12.64 2.38 -0.87
CA ARG A 211 13.98 2.96 -0.78
C ARG A 211 15.06 1.93 -0.47
N LEU A 212 14.74 0.89 0.31
CA LEU A 212 15.66 -0.24 0.53
C LEU A 212 15.89 -1.05 -0.75
N ALA A 213 14.82 -1.43 -1.45
CA ALA A 213 14.92 -2.22 -2.68
C ALA A 213 15.66 -1.47 -3.81
N LEU A 214 15.54 -0.16 -3.85
CA LEU A 214 16.10 0.70 -4.89
C LEU A 214 17.44 1.33 -4.49
N TYR A 215 17.92 1.10 -3.26
CA TYR A 215 19.12 1.71 -2.76
C TYR A 215 20.35 1.39 -3.63
N GLY A 216 21.07 2.45 -4.04
CA GLY A 216 22.27 2.33 -4.87
C GLY A 216 22.04 1.96 -6.33
N GLN A 217 20.79 2.00 -6.80
CA GLN A 217 20.42 1.78 -8.20
C GLN A 217 20.11 3.13 -8.87
N ASP A 218 20.85 3.46 -9.92
CA ASP A 218 20.65 4.68 -10.72
C ASP A 218 19.58 4.49 -11.81
N LYS A 219 19.38 3.26 -12.24
CA LYS A 219 18.38 2.83 -13.22
C LYS A 219 17.70 1.55 -12.77
N VAL A 220 16.38 1.55 -12.87
CA VAL A 220 15.55 0.37 -12.63
C VAL A 220 14.64 0.20 -13.83
N ASN A 221 14.72 -0.95 -14.48
CA ASN A 221 13.90 -1.22 -15.66
C ASN A 221 12.52 -1.74 -15.29
N LYS A 222 12.48 -2.71 -14.36
CA LYS A 222 11.26 -3.40 -13.93
C LYS A 222 11.19 -3.52 -12.42
N ILE A 223 10.03 -3.19 -11.86
CA ILE A 223 9.71 -3.36 -10.44
C ILE A 223 8.52 -4.32 -10.32
N TYR A 224 8.60 -5.25 -9.38
CA TYR A 224 7.59 -6.29 -9.20
C TYR A 224 7.10 -6.41 -7.76
N ASP A 225 5.80 -6.59 -7.59
CA ASP A 225 5.16 -6.98 -6.33
C ASP A 225 4.29 -8.23 -6.53
N PRO A 226 4.70 -9.39 -6.00
CA PRO A 226 3.95 -10.66 -6.11
C PRO A 226 2.64 -10.70 -5.31
N ALA A 227 2.38 -9.71 -4.45
CA ALA A 227 1.16 -9.56 -3.67
C ALA A 227 0.75 -8.09 -3.64
N ALA A 228 0.41 -7.55 -4.82
CA ALA A 228 0.37 -6.13 -5.12
C ALA A 228 -0.62 -5.32 -4.27
N GLY A 229 -1.66 -5.94 -3.72
CA GLY A 229 -2.67 -5.22 -2.96
C GLY A 229 -3.27 -4.10 -3.79
N SER A 230 -3.37 -2.92 -3.23
CA SER A 230 -3.83 -1.71 -3.92
C SER A 230 -2.78 -1.05 -4.84
N GLY A 231 -1.60 -1.64 -5.00
CA GLY A 231 -0.50 -1.07 -5.79
C GLY A 231 0.28 0.04 -5.09
N SER A 232 -0.10 0.43 -3.89
CA SER A 232 0.52 1.55 -3.15
C SER A 232 2.03 1.36 -2.94
N LEU A 233 2.47 0.12 -2.71
CA LEU A 233 3.88 -0.19 -2.51
C LEU A 233 4.70 0.01 -3.78
N LEU A 234 4.18 -0.41 -4.94
CA LEU A 234 4.80 -0.13 -6.24
C LEU A 234 4.89 1.36 -6.52
N LEU A 235 3.85 2.12 -6.19
CA LEU A 235 3.80 3.57 -6.40
C LEU A 235 4.81 4.33 -5.54
N GLN A 236 5.11 3.87 -4.34
CA GLN A 236 6.19 4.46 -3.53
C GLN A 236 7.57 4.28 -4.17
N ALA A 237 7.75 3.29 -5.03
CA ALA A 237 8.96 3.11 -5.81
C ALA A 237 9.12 4.13 -6.95
N LYS A 238 8.02 4.72 -7.45
CA LYS A 238 8.06 5.80 -8.45
C LYS A 238 8.60 7.11 -7.87
N LYS A 239 8.21 7.46 -6.64
CA LYS A 239 8.50 8.78 -6.04
C LYS A 239 9.98 9.14 -5.87
N PRO A 240 10.92 8.22 -5.56
CA PRO A 240 12.35 8.54 -5.46
C PRO A 240 13.04 8.75 -6.80
N PHE A 241 12.42 8.35 -7.91
CA PHE A 241 13.01 8.36 -9.24
C PHE A 241 12.22 9.27 -10.15
N ASP A 242 12.93 9.98 -11.01
CA ASP A 242 12.36 10.69 -12.14
C ASP A 242 11.71 9.67 -13.10
N GLU A 243 10.63 10.05 -13.78
CA GLU A 243 9.84 9.19 -14.68
C GLU A 243 10.68 8.45 -15.74
N HIS A 244 11.88 8.96 -16.03
CA HIS A 244 12.79 8.40 -17.03
C HIS A 244 13.64 7.21 -16.53
N ILE A 245 13.56 6.85 -15.25
CA ILE A 245 14.44 5.81 -14.66
C ILE A 245 13.79 4.43 -14.70
N ILE A 246 12.46 4.35 -14.80
CA ILE A 246 11.72 3.10 -14.91
C ILE A 246 11.30 2.91 -16.37
N GLU A 247 12.06 2.09 -17.11
CA GLU A 247 11.89 1.97 -18.56
C GLU A 247 10.69 1.09 -18.95
N GLU A 248 10.59 -0.14 -18.43
CA GLU A 248 9.50 -1.07 -18.75
C GLU A 248 8.32 -0.96 -17.78
N GLY A 249 8.55 -0.61 -16.52
CA GLY A 249 7.49 -0.22 -15.62
C GLY A 249 7.25 -1.11 -14.41
N PHE A 250 5.98 -1.16 -13.99
CA PHE A 250 5.51 -1.74 -12.74
C PHE A 250 4.72 -3.01 -13.01
N PHE A 251 5.08 -4.09 -12.31
CA PHE A 251 4.45 -5.39 -12.45
C PHE A 251 3.87 -5.82 -11.10
N GLY A 252 2.65 -6.32 -11.09
CA GLY A 252 2.02 -6.78 -9.86
C GLY A 252 1.03 -7.91 -10.09
N GLN A 253 0.92 -8.81 -9.12
CA GLN A 253 -0.09 -9.85 -9.14
C GLN A 253 -0.92 -9.81 -7.86
N GLU A 254 -2.24 -9.89 -7.99
CA GLU A 254 -3.19 -9.80 -6.87
C GLU A 254 -4.27 -10.87 -7.01
N ILE A 255 -4.58 -11.56 -5.91
CA ILE A 255 -5.57 -12.63 -5.90
C ILE A 255 -7.01 -12.13 -5.73
N ASN A 256 -7.19 -10.98 -5.07
CA ASN A 256 -8.51 -10.41 -4.79
C ASN A 256 -8.95 -9.50 -5.93
N HIS A 257 -10.12 -9.76 -6.50
CA HIS A 257 -10.63 -9.03 -7.65
C HIS A 257 -10.84 -7.52 -7.38
N THR A 258 -11.43 -7.17 -6.25
CA THR A 258 -11.67 -5.77 -5.89
C THR A 258 -10.35 -5.03 -5.68
N THR A 259 -9.41 -5.63 -4.98
CA THR A 259 -8.08 -5.05 -4.72
C THR A 259 -7.27 -4.92 -6.01
N TYR A 260 -7.39 -5.90 -6.92
CA TYR A 260 -6.83 -5.83 -8.28
C TYR A 260 -7.36 -4.62 -9.06
N ASN A 261 -8.68 -4.36 -9.02
CA ASN A 261 -9.27 -3.18 -9.65
C ASN A 261 -8.74 -1.88 -9.03
N LEU A 262 -8.65 -1.82 -7.70
CA LEU A 262 -8.08 -0.67 -6.99
C LEU A 262 -6.64 -0.40 -7.41
N ALA A 263 -5.83 -1.44 -7.57
CA ALA A 263 -4.43 -1.30 -8.01
C ALA A 263 -4.32 -0.69 -9.41
N ARG A 264 -5.11 -1.16 -10.38
CA ARG A 264 -5.12 -0.59 -11.74
C ARG A 264 -5.57 0.87 -11.76
N MET A 265 -6.65 1.20 -11.05
CA MET A 265 -7.10 2.59 -10.89
C MET A 265 -6.02 3.46 -10.27
N ASN A 266 -5.31 2.94 -9.28
CA ASN A 266 -4.25 3.66 -8.58
C ASN A 266 -3.07 3.98 -9.51
N MET A 267 -2.71 3.07 -10.41
CA MET A 267 -1.69 3.34 -11.43
C MET A 267 -2.09 4.52 -12.32
N PHE A 268 -3.31 4.52 -12.86
CA PHE A 268 -3.80 5.63 -13.68
C PHE A 268 -3.85 6.96 -12.92
N LEU A 269 -4.34 6.96 -11.67
CA LEU A 269 -4.42 8.15 -10.83
C LEU A 269 -3.07 8.78 -10.50
N HIS A 270 -2.00 8.00 -10.58
CA HIS A 270 -0.62 8.47 -10.46
C HIS A 270 0.03 8.74 -11.83
N ASN A 271 -0.78 8.91 -12.86
CA ASN A 271 -0.36 9.19 -14.23
C ASN A 271 0.63 8.17 -14.81
N ILE A 272 0.48 6.90 -14.42
CA ILE A 272 1.19 5.80 -15.05
C ILE A 272 0.32 5.30 -16.19
N ASN A 273 0.81 5.41 -17.41
CA ASN A 273 0.07 4.98 -18.59
C ASN A 273 -0.03 3.44 -18.68
N TYR A 274 -1.02 2.93 -19.39
CA TYR A 274 -1.30 1.49 -19.50
C TYR A 274 -0.10 0.65 -20.00
N ASP A 275 0.76 1.22 -20.81
CA ASP A 275 1.97 0.57 -21.34
C ASP A 275 3.16 0.55 -20.36
N LYS A 276 2.99 1.13 -19.16
CA LYS A 276 4.01 1.24 -18.09
C LYS A 276 3.65 0.47 -16.83
N PHE A 277 2.56 -0.26 -16.82
CA PHE A 277 2.25 -1.20 -15.76
C PHE A 277 1.57 -2.45 -16.30
N ASP A 278 1.72 -3.55 -15.59
CA ASP A 278 0.99 -4.79 -15.80
C ASP A 278 0.57 -5.36 -14.44
N ILE A 279 -0.70 -5.22 -14.11
CA ILE A 279 -1.30 -5.78 -12.90
C ILE A 279 -2.23 -6.91 -13.30
N THR A 280 -1.95 -8.12 -12.83
CA THR A 280 -2.71 -9.31 -13.18
C THR A 280 -3.46 -9.90 -11.99
N LEU A 281 -4.63 -10.49 -12.28
CA LEU A 281 -5.45 -11.20 -11.30
C LEU A 281 -5.06 -12.67 -11.24
N GLY A 282 -4.73 -13.17 -10.05
CA GLY A 282 -4.47 -14.59 -9.87
C GLY A 282 -3.65 -14.92 -8.63
N ASN A 283 -3.60 -16.21 -8.32
CA ASN A 283 -2.79 -16.73 -7.23
C ASN A 283 -1.32 -16.87 -7.66
N THR A 284 -0.46 -16.00 -7.15
CA THR A 284 0.97 -15.94 -7.46
C THR A 284 1.70 -17.27 -7.21
N LEU A 285 1.34 -17.99 -6.15
CA LEU A 285 2.01 -19.23 -5.80
C LEU A 285 1.62 -20.38 -6.73
N MET A 286 0.37 -20.40 -7.21
CA MET A 286 -0.18 -21.49 -8.03
C MET A 286 -0.21 -21.20 -9.51
N ASN A 287 -0.34 -19.94 -9.88
CA ASN A 287 -0.44 -19.48 -11.27
C ASN A 287 0.33 -18.16 -11.47
N PRO A 288 1.66 -18.19 -11.37
CA PRO A 288 2.49 -17.00 -11.59
C PRO A 288 2.37 -16.53 -13.04
N GLN A 289 2.11 -15.23 -13.24
CA GLN A 289 1.85 -14.66 -14.56
C GLN A 289 3.10 -14.12 -15.25
N PHE A 290 4.12 -13.71 -14.51
CA PHE A 290 5.29 -13.00 -15.04
C PHE A 290 6.54 -13.87 -15.24
N GLY A 291 6.36 -15.15 -15.56
CA GLY A 291 7.49 -16.06 -15.80
C GLY A 291 8.34 -15.71 -17.01
N GLU A 292 7.76 -15.05 -18.03
CA GLU A 292 8.46 -14.58 -19.22
C GLU A 292 9.06 -13.18 -19.03
N ASP A 293 8.51 -12.37 -18.11
CA ASP A 293 8.94 -10.99 -17.87
C ASP A 293 10.13 -10.90 -16.90
N LYS A 294 10.40 -11.95 -16.12
CA LYS A 294 11.56 -11.98 -15.22
C LYS A 294 12.87 -11.94 -16.01
N PRO A 295 13.99 -11.44 -15.46
CA PRO A 295 14.15 -11.04 -14.07
C PRO A 295 13.73 -9.58 -13.80
N PHE A 296 13.45 -9.27 -12.52
CA PHE A 296 13.09 -7.95 -12.04
C PHE A 296 14.25 -7.30 -11.28
N ASP A 297 14.46 -6.01 -11.48
CA ASP A 297 15.56 -5.25 -10.86
C ASP A 297 15.29 -4.92 -9.40
N ALA A 298 14.03 -4.71 -9.08
CA ALA A 298 13.57 -4.52 -7.70
C ALA A 298 12.29 -5.31 -7.46
N ILE A 299 12.19 -5.91 -6.28
CA ILE A 299 10.97 -6.55 -5.80
C ILE A 299 10.62 -5.95 -4.44
N VAL A 300 9.40 -5.47 -4.34
CA VAL A 300 8.84 -4.91 -3.11
C VAL A 300 7.56 -5.67 -2.79
N SER A 301 7.38 -6.13 -1.57
CA SER A 301 6.18 -6.87 -1.24
C SER A 301 5.85 -6.85 0.25
N ASN A 302 4.56 -6.84 0.53
CA ASN A 302 4.00 -7.15 1.83
C ASN A 302 3.01 -8.33 1.65
N PRO A 303 3.51 -9.57 1.52
CA PRO A 303 2.67 -10.74 1.32
C PRO A 303 1.85 -11.06 2.57
N PRO A 304 0.73 -11.79 2.44
CA PRO A 304 -0.09 -12.17 3.58
C PRO A 304 0.70 -13.06 4.56
N TYR A 305 0.56 -12.79 5.87
CA TYR A 305 1.30 -13.50 6.91
C TYR A 305 0.63 -14.82 7.28
N SER A 306 1.42 -15.89 7.34
CA SER A 306 1.02 -17.20 7.85
C SER A 306 -0.29 -17.74 7.28
N VAL A 307 -0.53 -17.50 5.99
CA VAL A 307 -1.71 -18.05 5.30
C VAL A 307 -1.48 -19.48 4.86
N LYS A 308 -2.56 -20.25 4.81
CA LYS A 308 -2.53 -21.61 4.28
C LYS A 308 -2.40 -21.59 2.75
N TRP A 309 -1.67 -22.54 2.23
CA TRP A 309 -1.55 -22.80 0.80
C TRP A 309 -1.51 -24.30 0.51
N ILE A 310 -1.54 -24.71 -0.76
CA ILE A 310 -1.58 -26.12 -1.12
C ILE A 310 -0.29 -26.86 -0.72
N GLY A 311 0.87 -26.23 -0.89
CA GLY A 311 2.17 -26.77 -0.49
C GLY A 311 2.39 -28.20 -0.97
N SER A 312 2.76 -29.09 -0.05
CA SER A 312 3.05 -30.50 -0.35
C SER A 312 1.85 -31.33 -0.78
N ASP A 313 0.62 -30.80 -0.79
CA ASP A 313 -0.53 -31.51 -1.38
C ASP A 313 -0.49 -31.52 -2.90
N ASP A 314 0.25 -30.60 -3.51
CA ASP A 314 0.62 -30.68 -4.92
C ASP A 314 2.04 -31.26 -5.04
N PRO A 315 2.18 -32.53 -5.46
CA PRO A 315 3.47 -33.19 -5.55
C PRO A 315 4.40 -32.60 -6.63
N THR A 316 3.88 -31.74 -7.51
CA THR A 316 4.68 -31.12 -8.56
C THR A 316 5.48 -29.91 -8.07
N LEU A 317 5.02 -29.26 -7.01
CA LEU A 317 5.63 -28.03 -6.49
C LEU A 317 7.05 -28.20 -5.98
N ILE A 318 7.43 -29.39 -5.50
CA ILE A 318 8.81 -29.64 -5.07
C ILE A 318 9.81 -29.56 -6.24
N ASN A 319 9.34 -29.72 -7.46
CA ASN A 319 10.14 -29.62 -8.68
C ASN A 319 9.96 -28.24 -9.38
N ASP A 320 9.10 -27.38 -8.86
CA ASP A 320 8.95 -26.02 -9.37
C ASP A 320 10.28 -25.24 -9.22
N GLU A 321 10.72 -24.58 -10.29
CA GLU A 321 12.00 -23.84 -10.32
C GLU A 321 12.18 -22.82 -9.20
N ARG A 322 11.09 -22.31 -8.63
CA ARG A 322 11.09 -21.36 -7.52
C ARG A 322 11.46 -22.02 -6.19
N PHE A 323 11.04 -23.27 -5.98
CA PHE A 323 11.10 -23.99 -4.70
C PHE A 323 12.14 -25.12 -4.69
N ALA A 324 12.37 -25.76 -5.84
CA ALA A 324 13.29 -26.89 -5.98
C ALA A 324 14.71 -26.60 -5.44
N PRO A 325 15.30 -25.41 -5.65
CA PRO A 325 16.63 -25.12 -5.15
C PRO A 325 16.76 -25.17 -3.62
N ALA A 326 15.70 -24.88 -2.87
CA ALA A 326 15.69 -25.00 -1.42
C ALA A 326 15.55 -26.44 -0.92
N GLY A 327 15.18 -27.38 -1.79
CA GLY A 327 15.03 -28.80 -1.47
C GLY A 327 13.86 -29.12 -0.52
N VAL A 328 13.05 -28.15 -0.16
CA VAL A 328 11.90 -28.28 0.74
C VAL A 328 10.87 -27.20 0.44
N LEU A 329 9.58 -27.54 0.57
CA LEU A 329 8.50 -26.58 0.47
C LEU A 329 8.25 -25.87 1.81
N ALA A 330 7.76 -24.64 1.74
CA ALA A 330 7.22 -23.95 2.90
C ALA A 330 6.07 -24.77 3.52
N PRO A 331 5.85 -24.69 4.86
CA PRO A 331 4.76 -25.41 5.51
C PRO A 331 3.41 -25.06 4.90
N LYS A 332 2.53 -26.06 4.70
CA LYS A 332 1.14 -25.84 4.19
C LYS A 332 0.34 -24.82 4.99
N SER A 333 0.62 -24.70 6.28
CA SER A 333 -0.06 -23.76 7.16
C SER A 333 0.48 -22.33 7.08
N LYS A 334 1.61 -22.12 6.39
CA LYS A 334 2.37 -20.84 6.40
C LYS A 334 3.10 -20.65 5.07
N ALA A 335 2.50 -19.90 4.17
CA ALA A 335 3.03 -19.64 2.84
C ALA A 335 4.16 -18.60 2.80
N ASP A 336 4.57 -18.03 3.94
CA ASP A 336 5.52 -16.91 4.02
C ASP A 336 6.76 -17.16 3.16
N PHE A 337 7.46 -18.28 3.37
CA PHE A 337 8.65 -18.60 2.58
C PHE A 337 8.36 -18.99 1.13
N ALA A 338 7.14 -19.40 0.79
CA ALA A 338 6.78 -19.62 -0.60
C ALA A 338 6.79 -18.31 -1.39
N PHE A 339 6.27 -17.22 -0.82
CA PHE A 339 6.38 -15.87 -1.40
C PHE A 339 7.82 -15.38 -1.47
N ILE A 340 8.62 -15.63 -0.43
CA ILE A 340 10.03 -15.22 -0.40
C ILE A 340 10.85 -15.95 -1.49
N LEU A 341 10.69 -17.27 -1.62
CA LEU A 341 11.35 -18.06 -2.66
C LEU A 341 10.87 -17.69 -4.07
N HIS A 342 9.58 -17.40 -4.23
CA HIS A 342 9.05 -16.86 -5.46
C HIS A 342 9.75 -15.54 -5.84
N ALA A 343 9.79 -14.57 -4.92
CA ALA A 343 10.47 -13.30 -5.13
C ALA A 343 11.95 -13.48 -5.48
N LEU A 344 12.67 -14.34 -4.76
CA LEU A 344 14.07 -14.63 -5.05
C LEU A 344 14.27 -15.21 -6.45
N SER A 345 13.40 -16.13 -6.89
CA SER A 345 13.46 -16.73 -8.23
C SER A 345 13.27 -15.69 -9.34
N TYR A 346 12.45 -14.66 -9.08
CA TYR A 346 12.14 -13.60 -10.04
C TYR A 346 13.12 -12.43 -10.00
N LEU A 347 14.01 -12.39 -9.00
CA LEU A 347 14.97 -11.31 -8.81
C LEU A 347 16.15 -11.41 -9.78
N SER A 348 16.56 -10.29 -10.37
CA SER A 348 17.74 -10.20 -11.23
C SER A 348 19.03 -10.43 -10.42
N ALA A 349 20.11 -10.75 -11.13
CA ALA A 349 21.42 -11.02 -10.50
C ALA A 349 21.97 -9.81 -9.71
N LYS A 350 21.62 -8.59 -10.12
CA LYS A 350 22.02 -7.33 -9.46
C LYS A 350 20.88 -6.67 -8.66
N GLY A 351 19.70 -7.29 -8.68
CA GLY A 351 18.50 -6.76 -8.05
C GLY A 351 18.49 -6.94 -6.53
N ARG A 352 17.58 -6.21 -5.91
CA ARG A 352 17.31 -6.30 -4.48
C ARG A 352 15.80 -6.45 -4.24
N ALA A 353 15.44 -7.35 -3.32
CA ALA A 353 14.08 -7.52 -2.85
C ALA A 353 13.98 -7.05 -1.39
N ALA A 354 12.95 -6.28 -1.08
CA ALA A 354 12.61 -5.89 0.28
C ALA A 354 11.18 -6.36 0.59
N ILE A 355 11.05 -7.28 1.54
CA ILE A 355 9.82 -8.03 1.80
C ILE A 355 9.45 -7.90 3.27
N VAL A 356 8.23 -7.43 3.54
CA VAL A 356 7.66 -7.45 4.90
C VAL A 356 7.40 -8.88 5.31
N SER A 357 7.85 -9.24 6.50
CA SER A 357 7.85 -10.62 6.94
C SER A 357 7.38 -10.75 8.39
N PHE A 358 6.64 -11.82 8.67
CA PHE A 358 6.24 -12.17 10.01
C PHE A 358 7.47 -12.60 10.84
N PRO A 359 7.65 -12.12 12.09
CA PRO A 359 8.87 -12.39 12.85
C PRO A 359 9.17 -13.87 13.05
N GLY A 360 8.15 -14.71 13.18
CA GLY A 360 8.30 -16.14 13.44
C GLY A 360 9.09 -16.92 12.39
N ILE A 361 9.11 -16.46 11.13
CA ILE A 361 9.86 -17.15 10.07
C ILE A 361 11.38 -17.14 10.31
N PHE A 362 11.88 -16.20 11.10
CA PHE A 362 13.30 -16.01 11.32
C PHE A 362 13.90 -16.98 12.35
N TYR A 363 13.06 -17.64 13.18
CA TYR A 363 13.56 -18.54 14.25
C TYR A 363 12.88 -19.91 14.33
N ARG A 364 11.72 -20.11 13.66
CA ARG A 364 11.04 -21.42 13.71
C ARG A 364 11.86 -22.50 13.02
N GLY A 365 11.78 -23.71 13.55
CA GLY A 365 12.48 -24.89 13.03
C GLY A 365 11.79 -25.56 11.82
N GLY A 366 12.23 -26.77 11.49
CA GLY A 366 11.63 -27.60 10.44
C GLY A 366 11.91 -27.09 9.03
N ALA A 367 10.89 -27.07 8.18
CA ALA A 367 11.02 -26.62 6.79
C ALA A 367 11.49 -25.16 6.68
N GLU A 368 11.01 -24.29 7.56
CA GLU A 368 11.42 -22.87 7.57
C GLU A 368 12.91 -22.70 7.87
N GLN A 369 13.47 -23.50 8.80
CA GLN A 369 14.90 -23.50 9.09
C GLN A 369 15.73 -23.96 7.88
N LYS A 370 15.28 -24.99 7.17
CA LYS A 370 15.96 -25.47 5.96
C LYS A 370 15.95 -24.44 4.84
N ILE A 371 14.87 -23.68 4.71
CA ILE A 371 14.81 -22.58 3.73
C ILE A 371 15.74 -21.45 4.15
N ARG A 372 15.80 -21.06 5.42
CA ARG A 372 16.79 -20.09 5.92
C ARG A 372 18.21 -20.56 5.65
N GLN A 373 18.51 -21.84 5.90
CA GLN A 373 19.79 -22.43 5.56
C GLN A 373 20.12 -22.24 4.08
N TYR A 374 19.19 -22.59 3.19
CA TYR A 374 19.37 -22.40 1.75
C TYR A 374 19.67 -20.93 1.40
N LEU A 375 18.94 -19.98 1.98
CA LEU A 375 19.13 -18.54 1.70
C LEU A 375 20.50 -18.04 2.20
N VAL A 376 20.93 -18.48 3.37
CA VAL A 376 22.21 -18.05 3.99
C VAL A 376 23.39 -18.73 3.29
N ASP A 377 23.33 -20.05 3.03
CA ASP A 377 24.39 -20.80 2.36
C ASP A 377 24.66 -20.28 0.94
N ASN A 378 23.66 -19.73 0.27
CA ASN A 378 23.79 -19.11 -1.04
C ASN A 378 24.03 -17.59 -0.98
N ASN A 379 24.26 -17.04 0.20
CA ASN A 379 24.56 -15.62 0.41
C ASN A 379 23.48 -14.64 -0.10
N TYR A 380 22.20 -15.00 0.04
CA TYR A 380 21.10 -14.16 -0.44
C TYR A 380 20.53 -13.20 0.60
N VAL A 381 20.74 -13.45 1.89
CA VAL A 381 20.23 -12.57 2.94
C VAL A 381 21.18 -11.39 3.15
N GLU A 382 20.76 -10.19 2.76
CA GLU A 382 21.56 -8.98 2.94
C GLU A 382 21.34 -8.35 4.32
N THR A 383 20.06 -8.12 4.69
CA THR A 383 19.72 -7.45 5.94
C THR A 383 18.38 -7.95 6.47
N VAL A 384 18.24 -8.06 7.78
CA VAL A 384 16.97 -8.24 8.48
C VAL A 384 16.75 -7.04 9.40
N ILE A 385 15.60 -6.36 9.26
CA ILE A 385 15.27 -5.15 10.00
C ILE A 385 14.03 -5.41 10.84
N ALA A 386 14.14 -5.33 12.16
CA ALA A 386 13.00 -5.36 13.06
C ALA A 386 12.37 -3.97 13.14
N LEU A 387 11.08 -3.86 12.85
CA LEU A 387 10.33 -2.60 12.91
C LEU A 387 9.59 -2.45 14.25
N ALA A 388 9.15 -1.23 14.53
CA ALA A 388 8.31 -0.91 15.67
C ALA A 388 7.00 -1.71 15.66
N PRO A 389 6.45 -2.05 16.82
CA PRO A 389 5.11 -2.64 16.89
C PRO A 389 4.04 -1.62 16.49
N ASN A 390 2.84 -2.12 16.22
CA ASN A 390 1.66 -1.28 15.98
C ASN A 390 1.82 -0.24 14.84
N LEU A 391 2.58 -0.58 13.80
CA LEU A 391 2.66 0.23 12.57
C LEU A 391 1.51 -0.07 11.60
N PHE A 392 1.03 -1.31 11.58
CA PHE A 392 0.02 -1.79 10.65
C PHE A 392 -1.39 -1.70 11.24
N PHE A 393 -2.37 -1.42 10.39
CA PHE A 393 -3.77 -1.40 10.80
C PHE A 393 -4.26 -2.79 11.23
N GLY A 394 -5.03 -2.85 12.30
CA GLY A 394 -5.66 -4.07 12.77
C GLY A 394 -4.74 -5.10 13.44
N THR A 395 -3.45 -4.82 13.59
CA THR A 395 -2.50 -5.68 14.29
C THR A 395 -1.47 -4.90 15.08
N SER A 396 -1.09 -5.42 16.26
CA SER A 396 0.02 -4.89 17.06
C SER A 396 1.35 -5.60 16.80
N ILE A 397 1.40 -6.50 15.81
CA ILE A 397 2.60 -7.31 15.52
C ILE A 397 3.74 -6.40 15.08
N ALA A 398 4.91 -6.58 15.66
CA ALA A 398 6.14 -5.98 15.19
C ALA A 398 6.67 -6.81 14.02
N VAL A 399 6.47 -6.33 12.80
CA VAL A 399 6.96 -7.02 11.60
C VAL A 399 8.43 -6.74 11.33
N ASN A 400 9.05 -7.57 10.52
CA ASN A 400 10.42 -7.38 10.07
C ASN A 400 10.44 -7.13 8.55
N ILE A 401 11.49 -6.49 8.07
CA ILE A 401 11.81 -6.41 6.64
C ILE A 401 12.96 -7.37 6.37
N LEU A 402 12.76 -8.29 5.43
CA LEU A 402 13.82 -9.12 4.87
C LEU A 402 14.32 -8.49 3.57
N VAL A 403 15.60 -8.15 3.52
CA VAL A 403 16.25 -7.66 2.31
C VAL A 403 17.10 -8.76 1.71
N LEU A 404 16.77 -9.15 0.48
CA LEU A 404 17.48 -10.16 -0.30
C LEU A 404 18.27 -9.50 -1.43
N SER A 405 19.48 -10.01 -1.69
CA SER A 405 20.32 -9.61 -2.81
C SER A 405 21.10 -10.83 -3.33
N LYS A 406 21.22 -10.94 -4.64
CA LYS A 406 22.09 -11.95 -5.27
C LYS A 406 23.52 -11.45 -5.51
N HIS A 407 23.79 -10.19 -5.19
CA HIS A 407 25.06 -9.53 -5.45
C HIS A 407 25.58 -8.80 -4.20
N LYS A 408 25.88 -9.58 -3.16
CA LYS A 408 26.51 -9.05 -1.95
C LYS A 408 28.03 -8.97 -2.12
N PRO A 409 28.69 -7.93 -1.58
CA PRO A 409 30.15 -7.80 -1.66
C PRO A 409 30.90 -8.77 -0.73
N ASP A 410 30.21 -9.29 0.29
CA ASP A 410 30.76 -10.18 1.31
C ASP A 410 29.73 -11.24 1.74
N THR A 411 30.07 -12.06 2.73
CA THR A 411 29.21 -13.13 3.27
C THR A 411 28.54 -12.75 4.59
N GLN A 412 28.67 -11.51 5.04
CA GLN A 412 28.02 -11.04 6.26
C GLN A 412 26.52 -10.79 6.04
N THR A 413 25.75 -10.93 7.10
CA THR A 413 24.34 -10.51 7.14
C THR A 413 24.18 -9.42 8.18
N GLN A 414 23.55 -8.33 7.79
CA GLN A 414 23.28 -7.22 8.69
C GLN A 414 21.95 -7.43 9.41
N PHE A 415 21.92 -7.12 10.71
CA PHE A 415 20.73 -7.07 11.54
C PHE A 415 20.54 -5.66 12.07
N ILE A 416 19.33 -5.09 11.92
CA ILE A 416 18.98 -3.75 12.39
C ILE A 416 17.78 -3.86 13.32
N ASP A 417 17.92 -3.36 14.55
CA ASP A 417 16.80 -3.19 15.48
C ASP A 417 16.28 -1.75 15.39
N ALA A 418 15.23 -1.56 14.59
CA ALA A 418 14.51 -0.30 14.46
C ALA A 418 13.21 -0.30 15.29
N SER A 419 13.04 -1.23 16.21
CA SER A 419 11.81 -1.36 17.02
C SER A 419 11.55 -0.15 17.93
N GLY A 420 12.58 0.61 18.25
CA GLY A 420 12.49 1.86 19.00
C GLY A 420 12.36 3.13 18.16
N LEU A 421 12.43 3.01 16.83
CA LEU A 421 12.38 4.14 15.90
C LEU A 421 10.95 4.37 15.41
N PHE A 422 10.18 5.16 16.13
CA PHE A 422 8.81 5.51 15.77
C PHE A 422 8.33 6.72 16.57
N LYS A 423 7.23 7.31 16.08
CA LYS A 423 6.43 8.26 16.81
C LYS A 423 5.07 7.65 17.11
N SER A 424 4.64 7.74 18.36
CA SER A 424 3.28 7.34 18.74
C SER A 424 2.25 8.31 18.17
N ALA A 425 1.24 7.78 17.51
CA ALA A 425 0.07 8.52 17.08
C ALA A 425 -1.20 7.91 17.70
N THR A 426 -2.35 8.55 17.48
CA THR A 426 -3.61 8.21 18.18
C THR A 426 -4.03 6.74 18.00
N ASN A 427 -3.88 6.18 16.82
CA ASN A 427 -4.34 4.82 16.51
C ASN A 427 -3.18 3.84 16.29
N ASN A 428 -2.12 4.26 15.62
CA ASN A 428 -0.98 3.43 15.26
C ASN A 428 0.31 4.22 15.44
N ASN A 429 1.44 3.52 15.60
CA ASN A 429 2.75 4.12 15.49
C ASN A 429 3.04 4.50 14.04
N ILE A 430 3.88 5.49 13.83
CA ILE A 430 4.30 5.93 12.49
C ILE A 430 5.82 6.07 12.42
N LEU A 431 6.37 5.83 11.24
CA LEU A 431 7.74 6.19 10.91
C LEU A 431 7.73 7.59 10.27
N GLU A 432 8.32 8.57 10.95
CA GLU A 432 8.59 9.89 10.35
C GLU A 432 9.81 9.79 9.43
N GLU A 433 10.04 10.82 8.61
CA GLU A 433 11.16 10.84 7.67
C GLU A 433 12.51 10.61 8.34
N GLU A 434 12.72 11.19 9.51
CA GLU A 434 13.94 11.03 10.29
C GLU A 434 14.22 9.57 10.70
N HIS A 435 13.17 8.80 11.03
CA HIS A 435 13.29 7.38 11.35
C HIS A 435 13.68 6.58 10.10
N ILE A 436 13.05 6.87 8.97
CA ILE A 436 13.35 6.23 7.68
C ILE A 436 14.79 6.51 7.27
N GLU A 437 15.24 7.77 7.35
CA GLU A 437 16.61 8.17 7.02
C GLU A 437 17.64 7.49 7.95
N GLN A 438 17.33 7.36 9.23
CA GLN A 438 18.19 6.66 10.18
C GLN A 438 18.33 5.17 9.83
N ILE A 439 17.23 4.50 9.50
CA ILE A 439 17.25 3.09 9.09
C ILE A 439 18.06 2.92 7.80
N LEU A 440 17.84 3.80 6.82
CA LEU A 440 18.57 3.75 5.54
C LEU A 440 20.07 4.04 5.72
N LYS A 441 20.42 4.94 6.64
CA LYS A 441 21.82 5.21 6.96
C LYS A 441 22.49 3.98 7.60
N LEU A 442 21.84 3.33 8.58
CA LEU A 442 22.33 2.09 9.17
C LEU A 442 22.51 1.00 8.10
N PHE A 443 21.51 0.88 7.21
CA PHE A 443 21.54 -0.07 6.09
C PHE A 443 22.71 0.19 5.15
N ALA A 444 22.98 1.45 4.82
CA ALA A 444 24.03 1.87 3.90
C ALA A 444 25.43 1.68 4.47
N ASP A 445 25.63 2.12 5.71
CA ASP A 445 26.96 2.17 6.33
C ASP A 445 27.47 0.77 6.68
N LYS A 446 26.57 -0.21 6.93
CA LYS A 446 26.92 -1.58 7.33
C LYS A 446 27.80 -1.67 8.59
N GLU A 447 27.88 -0.60 9.36
CA GLU A 447 28.67 -0.53 10.58
C GLU A 447 27.90 -1.06 11.79
N ASP A 448 28.63 -1.60 12.75
CA ASP A 448 28.08 -2.00 14.03
C ASP A 448 27.76 -0.77 14.87
N VAL A 449 26.50 -0.66 15.29
CA VAL A 449 26.05 0.43 16.17
C VAL A 449 25.38 -0.20 17.40
N PRO A 450 25.89 0.05 18.62
CA PRO A 450 25.34 -0.53 19.84
C PRO A 450 23.81 -0.35 19.92
N HIS A 451 23.10 -1.41 20.21
CA HIS A 451 21.64 -1.49 20.35
C HIS A 451 20.82 -1.20 19.07
N LEU A 452 21.45 -0.96 17.93
CA LEU A 452 20.77 -0.64 16.67
C LEU A 452 21.15 -1.53 15.51
N ALA A 453 22.42 -1.83 15.29
CA ALA A 453 22.83 -2.61 14.13
C ALA A 453 24.06 -3.46 14.42
N LYS A 454 24.12 -4.64 13.81
CA LYS A 454 25.27 -5.54 13.84
C LYS A 454 25.40 -6.28 12.51
N SER A 455 26.62 -6.32 11.96
CA SER A 455 26.99 -7.17 10.84
C SER A 455 27.55 -8.50 11.38
N VAL A 456 26.96 -9.60 10.99
CA VAL A 456 27.21 -10.93 11.55
C VAL A 456 27.82 -11.82 10.49
N SER A 457 28.89 -12.55 10.85
CA SER A 457 29.56 -13.47 9.94
C SER A 457 28.69 -14.69 9.60
N PHE A 458 28.98 -15.31 8.47
CA PHE A 458 28.36 -16.56 8.06
C PHE A 458 28.50 -17.65 9.15
N GLU A 459 29.71 -17.80 9.72
CA GLU A 459 30.01 -18.81 10.74
C GLU A 459 29.17 -18.60 12.03
N GLU A 460 28.97 -17.35 12.45
CA GLU A 460 28.14 -17.04 13.61
C GLU A 460 26.67 -17.42 13.37
N ILE A 461 26.15 -17.18 12.15
CA ILE A 461 24.78 -17.58 11.79
C ILE A 461 24.63 -19.10 11.75
N VAL A 462 25.60 -19.81 11.17
CA VAL A 462 25.62 -21.28 11.13
C VAL A 462 25.66 -21.87 12.54
N ASN A 463 26.53 -21.33 13.41
CA ASN A 463 26.64 -21.75 14.80
C ASN A 463 25.38 -21.48 15.61
N ASN A 464 24.56 -20.51 15.19
CA ASN A 464 23.26 -20.21 15.76
C ASN A 464 22.09 -20.89 14.99
N GLU A 465 22.37 -22.01 14.34
CA GLU A 465 21.39 -22.85 13.65
C GLU A 465 20.54 -22.11 12.60
N TYR A 466 21.16 -21.18 11.88
CA TYR A 466 20.52 -20.33 10.87
C TYR A 466 19.33 -19.50 11.43
N ASN A 467 19.39 -19.16 12.70
CA ASN A 467 18.48 -18.20 13.31
C ASN A 467 18.77 -16.80 12.72
N LEU A 468 17.72 -16.12 12.23
CA LEU A 468 17.81 -14.79 11.63
C LEU A 468 16.97 -13.75 12.41
N ALA A 469 16.57 -14.07 13.64
CA ALA A 469 15.89 -13.10 14.50
C ALA A 469 16.86 -11.99 14.92
N VAL A 470 16.47 -10.73 14.73
CA VAL A 470 17.32 -9.57 15.05
C VAL A 470 17.74 -9.56 16.51
N SER A 471 16.84 -9.93 17.42
CA SER A 471 17.11 -10.00 18.87
C SER A 471 18.18 -11.03 19.27
N SER A 472 18.54 -11.96 18.37
CA SER A 472 19.62 -12.92 18.61
C SER A 472 21.02 -12.31 18.41
N TYR A 473 21.10 -11.14 17.77
CA TYR A 473 22.37 -10.53 17.38
C TYR A 473 22.51 -9.07 17.84
N VAL A 474 21.42 -8.33 17.95
CA VAL A 474 21.38 -6.96 18.42
C VAL A 474 20.75 -6.93 19.82
N GLU A 475 21.57 -6.59 20.80
CA GLU A 475 21.11 -6.48 22.19
C GLU A 475 20.31 -5.17 22.35
N GLN A 476 19.07 -5.27 22.84
CA GLN A 476 18.26 -4.09 23.12
C GLN A 476 18.83 -3.29 24.29
N LYS A 477 18.69 -1.98 24.21
CA LYS A 477 19.04 -1.09 25.32
C LYS A 477 18.18 -1.43 26.54
N ASP A 478 18.82 -1.74 27.66
CA ASP A 478 18.10 -1.92 28.92
C ASP A 478 17.53 -0.56 29.37
N THR A 479 16.23 -0.40 29.16
CA THR A 479 15.46 0.80 29.54
C THR A 479 14.79 0.64 30.90
N ARG A 480 15.04 -0.46 31.61
CA ARG A 480 14.49 -0.64 32.94
C ARG A 480 15.06 0.43 33.85
N GLU A 481 14.18 1.22 34.48
CA GLU A 481 14.61 2.13 35.55
C GLU A 481 15.34 1.32 36.61
N VAL A 482 16.56 1.72 36.91
CA VAL A 482 17.24 1.21 38.11
C VAL A 482 16.52 1.82 39.32
N ILE A 483 15.49 1.10 39.76
CA ILE A 483 14.74 1.52 40.94
C ILE A 483 15.68 1.41 42.14
N ASN A 484 16.08 2.54 42.69
CA ASN A 484 16.72 2.57 43.98
C ASN A 484 15.65 2.26 45.05
N ILE A 485 15.66 1.02 45.53
CA ILE A 485 14.67 0.50 46.50
C ILE A 485 14.65 1.35 47.76
N ASP A 486 15.79 1.90 48.18
CA ASP A 486 15.88 2.74 49.37
C ASP A 486 15.19 4.10 49.17
N GLU A 487 15.36 4.72 48.00
CA GLU A 487 14.66 5.96 47.63
C GLU A 487 13.16 5.75 47.50
N LEU A 488 12.75 4.67 46.80
CA LEU A 488 11.33 4.33 46.67
C LEU A 488 10.67 4.05 48.01
N ASN A 489 11.33 3.32 48.92
CA ASN A 489 10.86 3.07 50.27
C ASN A 489 10.77 4.38 51.11
N ALA A 490 11.68 5.32 50.93
CA ALA A 490 11.62 6.63 51.57
C ALA A 490 10.43 7.46 51.07
N GLU A 491 10.17 7.44 49.76
CA GLU A 491 9.00 8.09 49.14
C GLU A 491 7.67 7.46 49.58
N ILE A 492 7.60 6.13 49.65
CA ILE A 492 6.44 5.41 50.19
C ILE A 492 6.17 5.83 51.65
N ARG A 493 7.19 5.84 52.50
CA ARG A 493 7.03 6.28 53.93
C ARG A 493 6.52 7.71 54.00
N LYS A 494 7.04 8.63 53.19
CA LYS A 494 6.61 10.02 53.15
C LYS A 494 5.14 10.15 52.70
N THR A 495 4.76 9.37 51.69
CA THR A 495 3.38 9.35 51.18
C THR A 495 2.40 8.78 52.21
N VAL A 496 2.76 7.69 52.87
CA VAL A 496 1.94 7.10 53.97
C VAL A 496 1.77 8.11 55.12
N ALA A 497 2.85 8.75 55.54
CA ALA A 497 2.77 9.77 56.62
C ALA A 497 1.86 10.95 56.23
N ASN A 498 1.87 11.37 54.94
CA ASN A 498 0.94 12.40 54.47
C ASN A 498 -0.52 11.92 54.43
N ILE A 499 -0.77 10.68 54.08
CA ILE A 499 -2.11 10.07 54.09
C ILE A 499 -2.63 10.03 55.54
N ASP A 500 -1.82 9.60 56.50
CA ASP A 500 -2.19 9.52 57.90
C ASP A 500 -2.50 10.91 58.48
N ARG A 501 -1.71 11.92 58.11
CA ARG A 501 -1.97 13.31 58.50
C ARG A 501 -3.31 13.82 57.94
N LEU A 502 -3.56 13.59 56.63
CA LEU A 502 -4.81 14.03 56.01
C LEU A 502 -6.02 13.30 56.58
N ARG A 503 -5.90 12.03 56.96
CA ARG A 503 -6.95 11.31 57.69
C ARG A 503 -7.25 11.94 59.03
N ALA A 504 -6.21 12.22 59.81
CA ALA A 504 -6.38 12.89 61.11
C ALA A 504 -7.02 14.28 61.00
N ASP A 505 -6.69 15.03 59.93
CA ASP A 505 -7.31 16.35 59.67
C ASP A 505 -8.80 16.19 59.27
N ILE A 506 -9.15 15.16 58.50
CA ILE A 506 -10.54 14.82 58.17
C ILE A 506 -11.31 14.42 59.42
N ASP A 507 -10.75 13.54 60.26
CA ASP A 507 -11.39 13.10 61.50
C ASP A 507 -11.69 14.27 62.45
N LYS A 508 -10.81 15.29 62.54
CA LYS A 508 -11.06 16.52 63.23
C LYS A 508 -12.23 17.33 62.70
N ILE A 509 -12.27 17.49 61.36
CA ILE A 509 -13.37 18.22 60.72
C ILE A 509 -14.70 17.50 60.92
N VAL A 510 -14.72 16.16 60.84
CA VAL A 510 -15.92 15.37 61.10
C VAL A 510 -16.38 15.54 62.56
N ALA A 511 -15.48 15.49 63.51
CA ALA A 511 -15.80 15.72 64.93
C ALA A 511 -16.39 17.12 65.17
N GLU A 512 -15.86 18.17 64.52
CA GLU A 512 -16.38 19.55 64.57
C GLU A 512 -17.79 19.71 63.95
N ILE A 513 -18.18 18.80 63.01
CA ILE A 513 -19.50 18.81 62.37
C ILE A 513 -20.54 18.01 63.20
N GLU A 514 -20.08 17.05 64.00
CA GLU A 514 -20.92 16.19 64.84
C GLU A 514 -21.21 16.79 66.22
N GLU A 515 -20.47 17.86 66.68
CA GLU A 515 -20.79 18.71 67.79
C GLU A 515 -21.80 19.83 67.38
#